data_f5e878df3ba55fc3081de8c139d77bfc
#
_entry.id   f5e878df3ba55fc3081de8c139d77bfc
#
_cell.length_a   1.000
_cell.length_b   1.000
_cell.length_c   1.000
_cell.angle_alpha   90.00
_cell.angle_beta   90.00
_cell.angle_gamma   90.00
#
_symmetry.space_group_name_H-M   'P 1'
#
loop_
_entity.id
_entity.type
_entity.pdbx_description
1 polymer ?
#
loop_
_entity_poly.entity_id
_entity_poly.type
_entity_poly.pdbx_seq_one_letter_code
_entity_poly.pdbx_strand_id
1 'polypeptide(L)'
;MREFLEKYGLRLLIITTVCAVLISVLSFVSATSGFLQNAVGVLTYPFRSAVTAVATWVEDKQRYYKDYSDLIAENEALRERVAELERDARQAEADREENALLRELLELREQRRDLTFESAAVIDRESTNWTSALTLNRGTAHGVEKNDCVVSAEGDLVGVVSAVGYNWCTVLTVIDTDTELGARVFRTQEVAVVEGDLALMGEGKLKLSYLSADAQLLSGDVVTTSGLGGFYPGGLVIGTVESVRTGDDGLAQYAVLAPAARLGELSEVFIIKDFDIVD
;
A
#
# COMPACT_ATOMS: atom_id res chain seq x y z
N MET A 1 9.01 41.85 39.33
CA MET A 1 8.77 41.40 40.71
C MET A 1 9.91 41.73 41.69
N ARG A 2 11.20 41.60 41.33
CA ARG A 2 12.33 41.90 42.19
C ARG A 2 12.44 43.39 42.59
N GLU A 3 12.25 44.31 41.68
CA GLU A 3 12.29 45.78 41.95
C GLU A 3 11.18 46.28 42.86
N PHE A 4 10.02 45.62 42.87
CA PHE A 4 8.88 45.98 43.73
C PHE A 4 9.16 45.54 45.20
N LEU A 5 9.80 44.42 45.39
CA LEU A 5 10.19 43.87 46.68
C LEU A 5 11.32 44.68 47.32
N GLU A 6 12.31 45.20 46.57
CA GLU A 6 13.41 46.01 47.10
C GLU A 6 12.93 47.41 47.55
N LYS A 7 11.99 48.02 46.82
CA LYS A 7 11.53 49.41 47.09
C LYS A 7 10.44 49.52 48.17
N TYR A 8 9.62 48.47 48.29
CA TYR A 8 8.48 48.45 49.22
C TYR A 8 8.51 47.32 50.24
N GLY A 9 9.39 46.35 50.10
CA GLY A 9 9.48 45.17 50.97
C GLY A 9 9.72 45.52 52.43
N LEU A 10 10.61 46.48 52.68
CA LEU A 10 10.90 46.93 54.05
C LEU A 10 9.69 47.66 54.68
N ARG A 11 8.95 48.45 53.91
CA ARG A 11 7.75 49.14 54.39
C ARG A 11 6.61 48.16 54.64
N LEU A 12 6.47 47.15 53.80
CA LEU A 12 5.44 46.11 53.93
C LEU A 12 5.74 45.21 55.15
N LEU A 13 7.03 44.92 55.40
CA LEU A 13 7.49 44.17 56.57
C LEU A 13 7.29 44.94 57.87
N ILE A 14 7.52 46.27 57.86
CA ILE A 14 7.26 47.15 59.02
C ILE A 14 5.75 47.22 59.29
N ILE A 15 4.92 47.34 58.24
CA ILE A 15 3.47 47.42 58.41
C ILE A 15 2.93 46.08 58.97
N THR A 16 3.40 44.96 58.46
CA THR A 16 2.94 43.64 58.95
C THR A 16 3.40 43.37 60.38
N THR A 17 4.63 43.76 60.77
CA THR A 17 5.11 43.63 62.15
C THR A 17 4.37 44.58 63.11
N VAL A 18 4.08 45.82 62.70
CA VAL A 18 3.28 46.77 63.49
C VAL A 18 1.85 46.25 63.65
N CYS A 19 1.20 45.74 62.62
CA CYS A 19 -0.11 45.09 62.70
C CYS A 19 -0.11 43.87 63.63
N ALA A 20 0.92 43.03 63.56
CA ALA A 20 1.04 41.84 64.41
C ALA A 20 1.23 42.22 65.90
N VAL A 21 2.02 43.25 66.18
CA VAL A 21 2.20 43.76 67.52
C VAL A 21 0.94 44.44 68.06
N LEU A 22 0.22 45.21 67.24
CA LEU A 22 -1.08 45.80 67.58
C LEU A 22 -2.13 44.74 67.88
N ILE A 23 -2.21 43.70 67.09
CA ILE A 23 -3.10 42.55 67.32
C ILE A 23 -2.74 41.80 68.60
N SER A 24 -1.45 41.63 68.89
CA SER A 24 -0.97 41.01 70.11
C SER A 24 -1.29 41.81 71.36
N VAL A 25 -1.10 43.14 71.28
CA VAL A 25 -1.43 44.09 72.39
C VAL A 25 -2.95 44.16 72.61
N LEU A 26 -3.74 44.25 71.55
CA LEU A 26 -5.21 44.16 71.62
C LEU A 26 -5.70 42.85 72.20
N SER A 27 -5.08 41.74 71.87
CA SER A 27 -5.38 40.42 72.40
C SER A 27 -5.09 40.31 73.89
N PHE A 28 -3.99 40.93 74.35
CA PHE A 28 -3.61 40.97 75.73
C PHE A 28 -4.55 41.85 76.60
N VAL A 29 -4.99 43.00 76.08
CA VAL A 29 -5.93 43.90 76.75
C VAL A 29 -7.37 43.35 76.73
N SER A 30 -7.72 42.50 75.74
CA SER A 30 -9.08 41.89 75.63
C SER A 30 -9.34 40.69 76.53
N ALA A 31 -8.31 40.23 77.24
CA ALA A 31 -8.48 39.13 78.20
C ALA A 31 -9.38 39.45 79.41
N THR A 32 -9.84 40.72 79.57
CA THR A 32 -10.62 41.17 80.74
C THR A 32 -12.04 41.64 80.45
N SER A 33 -12.56 41.62 79.17
CA SER A 33 -13.96 42.03 78.95
C SER A 33 -14.58 41.29 77.74
N GLY A 34 -15.63 40.52 78.03
CA GLY A 34 -16.40 39.69 77.04
C GLY A 34 -17.06 40.44 75.88
N PHE A 35 -16.96 41.79 75.82
CA PHE A 35 -17.52 42.61 74.75
C PHE A 35 -16.64 42.62 73.51
N LEU A 36 -15.31 42.44 73.68
CA LEU A 36 -14.37 42.49 72.59
C LEU A 36 -14.25 41.16 71.78
N GLN A 37 -14.68 40.06 72.34
CA GLN A 37 -14.72 38.77 71.65
C GLN A 37 -15.66 38.76 70.41
N ASN A 38 -16.78 39.49 70.53
CA ASN A 38 -17.72 39.63 69.39
C ASN A 38 -17.20 40.61 68.28
N ALA A 39 -16.46 41.64 68.66
CA ALA A 39 -15.93 42.61 67.73
C ALA A 39 -14.75 42.04 66.89
N VAL A 40 -13.90 41.23 67.50
CA VAL A 40 -12.82 40.50 66.79
C VAL A 40 -13.35 39.50 65.80
N GLY A 41 -14.46 38.81 66.13
CA GLY A 41 -15.12 37.86 65.24
C GLY A 41 -15.70 38.53 64.02
N VAL A 42 -16.30 39.72 64.10
CA VAL A 42 -16.87 40.45 63.00
C VAL A 42 -15.76 41.02 62.06
N LEU A 43 -14.61 41.42 62.59
CA LEU A 43 -13.52 41.94 61.79
C LEU A 43 -12.69 40.80 61.11
N THR A 44 -12.61 39.63 61.68
CA THR A 44 -11.88 38.51 61.12
C THR A 44 -12.68 37.70 60.07
N TYR A 45 -14.02 37.82 60.07
CA TYR A 45 -14.89 37.11 59.17
C TYR A 45 -14.61 37.44 57.69
N PRO A 46 -14.49 38.71 57.26
CA PRO A 46 -14.19 39.04 55.85
C PRO A 46 -12.79 38.60 55.42
N PHE A 47 -11.83 38.57 56.36
CA PHE A 47 -10.47 38.09 56.04
C PHE A 47 -10.43 36.57 55.84
N ARG A 48 -11.15 35.82 56.64
CA ARG A 48 -11.26 34.33 56.46
C ARG A 48 -11.95 34.00 55.16
N SER A 49 -13.03 34.68 54.81
CA SER A 49 -13.76 34.43 53.57
C SER A 49 -12.92 34.85 52.33
N ALA A 50 -12.11 35.87 52.41
CA ALA A 50 -11.20 36.27 51.34
C ALA A 50 -10.06 35.25 51.14
N VAL A 51 -9.47 34.71 52.21
CA VAL A 51 -8.44 33.69 52.15
C VAL A 51 -8.98 32.38 51.59
N THR A 52 -10.16 31.95 52.03
CA THR A 52 -10.79 30.73 51.49
C THR A 52 -11.17 30.93 50.02
N ALA A 53 -11.70 32.08 49.59
CA ALA A 53 -12.02 32.36 48.19
C ALA A 53 -10.79 32.38 47.28
N VAL A 54 -9.64 32.89 47.80
CA VAL A 54 -8.38 32.83 47.02
C VAL A 54 -7.84 31.42 46.98
N ALA A 55 -7.91 30.64 48.07
CA ALA A 55 -7.49 29.26 48.10
C ALA A 55 -8.29 28.37 47.12
N THR A 56 -9.63 28.49 47.14
CA THR A 56 -10.50 27.76 46.18
C THR A 56 -10.26 28.20 44.72
N TRP A 57 -10.02 29.50 44.49
CA TRP A 57 -9.69 29.96 43.13
C TRP A 57 -8.36 29.43 42.63
N VAL A 58 -7.34 29.31 43.47
CA VAL A 58 -6.04 28.72 43.13
C VAL A 58 -6.17 27.22 42.90
N GLU A 59 -6.94 26.49 43.72
CA GLU A 59 -7.20 25.08 43.55
C GLU A 59 -7.97 24.79 42.25
N ASP A 60 -9.00 25.58 41.93
CA ASP A 60 -9.77 25.45 40.68
C ASP A 60 -8.89 25.73 39.44
N LYS A 61 -8.01 26.74 39.53
CA LYS A 61 -7.04 27.02 38.47
C LYS A 61 -6.04 25.89 38.28
N GLN A 62 -5.48 25.35 39.36
CA GLN A 62 -4.54 24.21 39.31
C GLN A 62 -5.22 22.94 38.76
N ARG A 63 -6.47 22.69 39.18
CA ARG A 63 -7.25 21.55 38.65
C ARG A 63 -7.52 21.72 37.17
N TYR A 64 -7.94 22.89 36.73
CA TYR A 64 -8.16 23.20 35.31
C TYR A 64 -6.90 22.99 34.44
N TYR A 65 -5.73 23.47 34.90
CA TYR A 65 -4.47 23.25 34.18
C TYR A 65 -4.04 21.79 34.16
N LYS A 66 -4.28 21.06 35.22
CA LYS A 66 -3.98 19.64 35.28
C LYS A 66 -4.89 18.85 34.36
N ASP A 67 -6.20 19.06 34.44
CA ASP A 67 -7.18 18.42 33.56
C ASP A 67 -6.89 18.72 32.07
N TYR A 68 -6.49 19.94 31.76
CA TYR A 68 -6.10 20.33 30.39
C TYR A 68 -4.82 19.61 29.92
N SER A 69 -3.81 19.51 30.78
CA SER A 69 -2.57 18.78 30.45
C SER A 69 -2.81 17.28 30.30
N ASP A 70 -3.65 16.70 31.13
CA ASP A 70 -4.03 15.29 31.06
C ASP A 70 -4.83 15.00 29.77
N LEU A 71 -5.73 15.90 29.35
CA LEU A 71 -6.48 15.78 28.09
C LEU A 71 -5.54 15.89 26.87
N ILE A 72 -4.53 16.76 26.89
CA ILE A 72 -3.53 16.84 25.83
C ILE A 72 -2.75 15.54 25.75
N ALA A 73 -2.26 15.04 26.87
CA ALA A 73 -1.48 13.81 26.94
C ALA A 73 -2.32 12.60 26.45
N GLU A 74 -3.60 12.54 26.84
CA GLU A 74 -4.53 11.51 26.35
C GLU A 74 -4.77 11.63 24.84
N ASN A 75 -4.94 12.84 24.31
CA ASN A 75 -5.12 13.08 22.88
C ASN A 75 -3.88 12.68 22.08
N GLU A 76 -2.68 12.98 22.59
CA GLU A 76 -1.42 12.56 21.97
C GLU A 76 -1.27 11.03 21.99
N ALA A 77 -1.56 10.39 23.11
CA ALA A 77 -1.53 8.92 23.23
C ALA A 77 -2.54 8.24 22.32
N LEU A 78 -3.76 8.80 22.20
CA LEU A 78 -4.77 8.29 21.28
C LEU A 78 -4.35 8.46 19.81
N ARG A 79 -3.74 9.59 19.44
CA ARG A 79 -3.21 9.79 18.08
C ARG A 79 -2.08 8.82 17.75
N GLU A 80 -1.20 8.57 18.70
CA GLU A 80 -0.12 7.59 18.53
C GLU A 80 -0.69 6.17 18.36
N ARG A 81 -1.72 5.83 19.15
CA ARG A 81 -2.40 4.54 19.04
C ARG A 81 -3.16 4.38 17.72
N VAL A 82 -3.82 5.43 17.24
CA VAL A 82 -4.46 5.43 15.90
C VAL A 82 -3.41 5.21 14.81
N ALA A 83 -2.28 5.92 14.86
CA ALA A 83 -1.20 5.76 13.87
C ALA A 83 -0.54 4.37 13.91
N GLU A 84 -0.48 3.74 15.07
CA GLU A 84 -0.04 2.34 15.22
C GLU A 84 -1.04 1.38 14.58
N LEU A 85 -2.33 1.50 14.96
CA LEU A 85 -3.39 0.66 14.41
C LEU A 85 -3.54 0.77 12.89
N GLU A 86 -3.36 1.98 12.34
CA GLU A 86 -3.37 2.19 10.89
C GLU A 86 -2.18 1.51 10.20
N ARG A 87 -1.01 1.47 10.84
CA ARG A 87 0.16 0.72 10.32
C ARG A 87 -0.10 -0.79 10.34
N ASP A 88 -0.61 -1.28 11.46
CA ASP A 88 -0.95 -2.71 11.61
C ASP A 88 -2.04 -3.14 10.62
N ALA A 89 -3.04 -2.29 10.39
CA ALA A 89 -4.08 -2.56 9.40
C ALA A 89 -3.52 -2.64 7.97
N ARG A 90 -2.62 -1.71 7.58
CA ARG A 90 -1.96 -1.77 6.25
C ARG A 90 -1.08 -3.01 6.10
N GLN A 91 -0.34 -3.38 7.16
CA GLN A 91 0.46 -4.60 7.14
C GLN A 91 -0.41 -5.85 7.02
N ALA A 92 -1.50 -5.93 7.79
CA ALA A 92 -2.42 -7.06 7.72
C ALA A 92 -3.11 -7.17 6.34
N GLU A 93 -3.36 -6.06 5.66
CA GLU A 93 -3.90 -6.09 4.29
C GLU A 93 -2.86 -6.62 3.30
N ALA A 94 -1.62 -6.12 3.36
CA ALA A 94 -0.52 -6.63 2.53
C ALA A 94 -0.28 -8.14 2.74
N ASP A 95 -0.29 -8.60 4.00
CA ASP A 95 -0.14 -10.02 4.34
C ASP A 95 -1.31 -10.88 3.79
N ARG A 96 -2.52 -10.33 3.71
CA ARG A 96 -3.68 -11.01 3.11
C ARG A 96 -3.54 -11.13 1.60
N GLU A 97 -3.12 -10.06 0.93
CA GLU A 97 -2.86 -10.07 -0.52
C GLU A 97 -1.76 -11.07 -0.87
N GLU A 98 -0.65 -11.08 -0.12
CA GLU A 98 0.42 -12.07 -0.30
C GLU A 98 -0.09 -13.51 -0.07
N ASN A 99 -0.89 -13.75 0.97
CA ASN A 99 -1.48 -15.08 1.21
C ASN A 99 -2.43 -15.52 0.11
N ALA A 100 -3.23 -14.60 -0.45
CA ALA A 100 -4.11 -14.92 -1.57
C ALA A 100 -3.29 -15.35 -2.78
N LEU A 101 -2.27 -14.58 -3.15
CA LEU A 101 -1.35 -14.90 -4.25
C LEU A 101 -0.62 -16.24 -4.05
N LEU A 102 -0.11 -16.50 -2.83
CA LEU A 102 0.55 -17.78 -2.55
C LEU A 102 -0.40 -18.98 -2.69
N ARG A 103 -1.69 -18.82 -2.37
CA ARG A 103 -2.71 -19.87 -2.61
C ARG A 103 -2.95 -20.08 -4.10
N GLU A 104 -3.08 -19.02 -4.88
CA GLU A 104 -3.22 -19.11 -6.33
C GLU A 104 -2.00 -19.79 -6.96
N LEU A 105 -0.78 -19.45 -6.53
CA LEU A 105 0.43 -20.12 -6.97
C LEU A 105 0.44 -21.61 -6.62
N LEU A 106 0.00 -21.99 -5.42
CA LEU A 106 -0.09 -23.38 -5.02
C LEU A 106 -1.09 -24.16 -5.88
N GLU A 107 -2.24 -23.57 -6.17
CA GLU A 107 -3.23 -24.16 -7.06
C GLU A 107 -2.69 -24.32 -8.49
N LEU A 108 -1.99 -23.30 -9.02
CA LEU A 108 -1.35 -23.37 -10.33
C LEU A 108 -0.28 -24.47 -10.38
N ARG A 109 0.56 -24.59 -9.34
CA ARG A 109 1.58 -25.66 -9.24
C ARG A 109 0.97 -27.06 -9.11
N GLU A 110 -0.18 -27.20 -8.47
CA GLU A 110 -0.89 -28.47 -8.39
C GLU A 110 -1.48 -28.88 -9.76
N GLN A 111 -1.95 -27.94 -10.56
CA GLN A 111 -2.48 -28.14 -11.90
C GLN A 111 -1.39 -28.40 -12.94
N ARG A 112 -0.25 -27.72 -12.84
CA ARG A 112 0.88 -27.75 -13.78
C ARG A 112 2.17 -28.18 -13.07
N ARG A 113 2.23 -29.45 -12.68
CA ARG A 113 3.41 -30.06 -12.02
C ARG A 113 4.62 -30.19 -12.93
N ASP A 114 4.40 -30.07 -14.23
CA ASP A 114 5.40 -30.04 -15.28
C ASP A 114 6.20 -28.73 -15.33
N LEU A 115 5.77 -27.68 -14.59
CA LEU A 115 6.37 -26.35 -14.63
C LEU A 115 7.04 -25.98 -13.29
N THR A 116 8.19 -25.32 -13.38
CA THR A 116 8.88 -24.73 -12.21
C THR A 116 8.72 -23.22 -12.24
N PHE A 117 8.05 -22.67 -11.22
CA PHE A 117 7.74 -21.26 -11.13
C PHE A 117 8.63 -20.48 -10.17
N GLU A 118 8.95 -19.23 -10.51
CA GLU A 118 9.55 -18.21 -9.64
C GLU A 118 8.64 -17.00 -9.58
N SER A 119 8.21 -16.60 -8.37
CA SER A 119 7.40 -15.39 -8.19
C SER A 119 8.24 -14.13 -8.36
N ALA A 120 7.72 -13.14 -9.06
CA ALA A 120 8.38 -11.87 -9.33
C ALA A 120 7.39 -10.69 -9.27
N ALA A 121 7.81 -9.59 -8.63
CA ALA A 121 7.05 -8.35 -8.63
C ALA A 121 7.41 -7.49 -9.85
N VAL A 122 6.41 -6.84 -10.42
CA VAL A 122 6.59 -5.84 -11.48
C VAL A 122 7.07 -4.54 -10.85
N ILE A 123 8.30 -4.13 -11.17
CA ILE A 123 8.92 -2.92 -10.61
C ILE A 123 8.89 -1.72 -11.56
N ASP A 124 8.69 -1.97 -12.85
CA ASP A 124 8.56 -0.90 -13.85
C ASP A 124 7.75 -1.39 -15.05
N ARG A 125 7.14 -0.44 -15.78
CA ARG A 125 6.36 -0.68 -17.00
C ARG A 125 6.77 0.32 -18.06
N GLU A 126 7.21 -0.17 -19.17
CA GLU A 126 7.42 0.62 -20.36
C GLU A 126 6.31 0.34 -21.37
N SER A 127 5.47 1.34 -21.60
CA SER A 127 4.44 1.30 -22.63
C SER A 127 4.60 2.52 -23.52
N THR A 128 5.19 2.28 -24.69
CA THR A 128 5.36 3.29 -25.74
C THR A 128 4.53 2.88 -26.96
N ASN A 129 4.56 3.68 -28.03
CA ASN A 129 3.91 3.30 -29.28
C ASN A 129 4.60 2.11 -29.99
N TRP A 130 5.76 1.67 -29.51
CA TRP A 130 6.61 0.67 -30.16
C TRP A 130 6.92 -0.52 -29.27
N THR A 131 6.85 -0.34 -27.95
CA THR A 131 7.27 -1.35 -26.97
C THR A 131 6.26 -1.46 -25.86
N SER A 132 5.94 -2.68 -25.49
CA SER A 132 5.18 -3.03 -24.30
C SER A 132 6.00 -4.01 -23.47
N ALA A 133 6.70 -3.50 -22.44
CA ALA A 133 7.61 -4.28 -21.63
C ALA A 133 7.35 -4.08 -20.13
N LEU A 134 7.68 -5.11 -19.36
CA LEU A 134 7.66 -5.10 -17.90
C LEU A 134 9.06 -5.35 -17.37
N THR A 135 9.46 -4.66 -16.31
CA THR A 135 10.67 -4.98 -15.56
C THR A 135 10.30 -5.67 -14.26
N LEU A 136 10.91 -6.82 -14.00
CA LEU A 136 10.66 -7.65 -12.83
C LEU A 136 11.86 -7.61 -11.87
N ASN A 137 11.62 -7.83 -10.57
CA ASN A 137 12.63 -7.85 -9.51
C ASN A 137 13.35 -9.20 -9.36
N ARG A 138 13.44 -10.00 -10.41
CA ARG A 138 14.14 -11.29 -10.46
C ARG A 138 15.10 -11.32 -11.64
N GLY A 139 16.19 -12.03 -11.49
CA GLY A 139 17.23 -12.15 -12.52
C GLY A 139 18.03 -13.43 -12.39
N THR A 140 19.26 -13.44 -12.91
CA THR A 140 20.12 -14.63 -12.91
C THR A 140 20.41 -15.18 -11.51
N ALA A 141 20.41 -14.32 -10.47
CA ALA A 141 20.54 -14.76 -9.07
C ALA A 141 19.40 -15.70 -8.62
N HIS A 142 18.27 -15.67 -9.31
CA HIS A 142 17.07 -16.46 -9.02
C HIS A 142 16.85 -17.59 -10.03
N GLY A 143 17.81 -17.79 -10.94
CA GLY A 143 17.75 -18.79 -11.99
C GLY A 143 16.86 -18.41 -13.17
N VAL A 144 16.62 -17.11 -13.38
CA VAL A 144 15.88 -16.61 -14.54
C VAL A 144 16.82 -16.53 -15.74
N GLU A 145 16.34 -17.03 -16.87
CA GLU A 145 17.07 -17.05 -18.13
C GLU A 145 16.30 -16.28 -19.23
N LYS A 146 17.03 -15.96 -20.30
CA LYS A 146 16.41 -15.36 -21.48
C LYS A 146 15.50 -16.40 -22.15
N ASN A 147 14.34 -15.97 -22.62
CA ASN A 147 13.24 -16.73 -23.20
C ASN A 147 12.37 -17.51 -22.19
N ASP A 148 12.58 -17.35 -20.88
CA ASP A 148 11.63 -17.83 -19.90
C ASP A 148 10.25 -17.22 -20.14
N CYS A 149 9.20 -18.03 -20.05
CA CYS A 149 7.81 -17.54 -20.12
C CYS A 149 7.40 -16.90 -18.80
N VAL A 150 6.59 -15.86 -18.89
CA VAL A 150 6.00 -15.19 -17.73
C VAL A 150 4.49 -15.29 -17.83
N VAL A 151 3.87 -15.74 -16.74
CA VAL A 151 2.42 -15.93 -16.64
C VAL A 151 1.82 -15.13 -15.49
N SER A 152 0.53 -14.83 -15.58
CA SER A 152 -0.26 -14.23 -14.50
C SER A 152 -0.53 -15.25 -13.39
N ALA A 153 -1.16 -14.82 -12.30
CA ALA A 153 -1.62 -15.70 -11.23
C ALA A 153 -2.63 -16.75 -11.68
N GLU A 154 -3.45 -16.41 -12.69
CA GLU A 154 -4.43 -17.30 -13.30
C GLU A 154 -3.78 -18.31 -14.28
N GLY A 155 -2.51 -18.14 -14.61
CA GLY A 155 -1.77 -19.01 -15.55
C GLY A 155 -1.82 -18.53 -17.00
N ASP A 156 -2.31 -17.33 -17.26
CA ASP A 156 -2.35 -16.72 -18.58
C ASP A 156 -0.99 -16.16 -18.98
N LEU A 157 -0.61 -16.31 -20.24
CA LEU A 157 0.67 -15.82 -20.75
C LEU A 157 0.72 -14.29 -20.75
N VAL A 158 1.70 -13.73 -20.04
CA VAL A 158 1.99 -12.30 -19.98
C VAL A 158 3.00 -11.89 -21.03
N GLY A 159 4.05 -12.71 -21.21
CA GLY A 159 5.14 -12.40 -22.13
C GLY A 159 6.32 -13.33 -21.99
N VAL A 160 7.46 -12.90 -22.53
CA VAL A 160 8.71 -13.65 -22.56
C VAL A 160 9.87 -12.78 -22.11
N VAL A 161 10.80 -13.34 -21.33
CA VAL A 161 11.99 -12.66 -20.87
C VAL A 161 12.93 -12.36 -22.05
N SER A 162 13.17 -11.07 -22.32
CA SER A 162 14.01 -10.59 -23.41
C SER A 162 15.43 -10.27 -22.96
N ALA A 163 15.61 -9.74 -21.75
CA ALA A 163 16.89 -9.39 -21.15
C ALA A 163 16.91 -9.72 -19.67
N VAL A 164 18.08 -10.17 -19.18
CA VAL A 164 18.25 -10.58 -17.77
C VAL A 164 19.49 -9.90 -17.20
N GLY A 165 19.30 -9.23 -16.07
CA GLY A 165 20.38 -8.74 -15.21
C GLY A 165 20.59 -9.67 -14.01
N TYR A 166 21.42 -9.24 -13.04
CA TYR A 166 21.69 -10.05 -11.87
C TYR A 166 20.45 -10.23 -10.97
N ASN A 167 19.69 -9.15 -10.71
CA ASN A 167 18.53 -9.11 -9.83
C ASN A 167 17.27 -8.52 -10.49
N TRP A 168 17.26 -8.40 -11.80
CA TRP A 168 16.14 -7.90 -12.58
C TRP A 168 16.07 -8.62 -13.93
N CYS A 169 14.91 -8.60 -14.57
CA CYS A 169 14.76 -8.98 -15.98
C CYS A 169 13.71 -8.10 -16.65
N THR A 170 13.82 -7.98 -17.97
CA THR A 170 12.83 -7.33 -18.83
C THR A 170 12.05 -8.39 -19.58
N VAL A 171 10.73 -8.26 -19.53
CA VAL A 171 9.76 -9.12 -20.20
C VAL A 171 9.10 -8.33 -21.32
N LEU A 172 9.19 -8.79 -22.55
CA LEU A 172 8.33 -8.29 -23.62
C LEU A 172 6.97 -8.93 -23.48
N THR A 173 5.93 -8.10 -23.40
CA THR A 173 4.57 -8.63 -23.28
C THR A 173 4.08 -9.27 -24.57
N VAL A 174 3.04 -10.07 -24.50
CA VAL A 174 2.46 -10.73 -25.68
C VAL A 174 1.99 -9.77 -26.76
N ILE A 175 1.70 -8.50 -26.42
CA ILE A 175 1.28 -7.46 -27.39
C ILE A 175 2.44 -6.68 -28.00
N ASP A 176 3.68 -6.90 -27.52
CA ASP A 176 4.86 -6.18 -28.04
C ASP A 176 5.13 -6.59 -29.50
N THR A 177 5.54 -5.62 -30.34
CA THR A 177 5.78 -5.84 -31.77
C THR A 177 6.92 -6.80 -32.08
N ASP A 178 7.83 -7.00 -31.13
CA ASP A 178 8.96 -7.94 -31.25
C ASP A 178 8.62 -9.33 -30.68
N THR A 179 7.39 -9.52 -30.21
CA THR A 179 6.94 -10.82 -29.69
C THR A 179 6.35 -11.67 -30.81
N GLU A 180 6.89 -12.89 -30.96
CA GLU A 180 6.43 -13.90 -31.91
C GLU A 180 6.39 -15.25 -31.19
N LEU A 181 5.21 -15.91 -31.15
CA LEU A 181 4.97 -17.12 -30.36
C LEU A 181 4.24 -18.17 -31.19
N GLY A 182 4.75 -19.41 -31.17
CA GLY A 182 4.04 -20.55 -31.71
C GLY A 182 2.73 -20.79 -30.94
N ALA A 183 1.61 -20.75 -31.62
CA ALA A 183 0.29 -20.84 -31.02
C ALA A 183 -0.51 -22.03 -31.57
N ARG A 184 -1.55 -22.38 -30.84
CA ARG A 184 -2.54 -23.40 -31.24
C ARG A 184 -3.93 -22.97 -30.82
N VAL A 185 -4.88 -23.08 -31.76
CA VAL A 185 -6.29 -22.86 -31.44
C VAL A 185 -6.82 -24.07 -30.69
N PHE A 186 -7.30 -23.88 -29.46
CA PHE A 186 -7.69 -25.00 -28.58
C PHE A 186 -8.76 -25.92 -29.20
N ARG A 187 -9.79 -25.35 -29.84
CA ARG A 187 -10.91 -26.09 -30.39
C ARG A 187 -10.54 -26.88 -31.65
N THR A 188 -9.85 -26.27 -32.61
CA THR A 188 -9.52 -26.86 -33.90
C THR A 188 -8.19 -27.57 -33.94
N GLN A 189 -7.35 -27.35 -32.91
CA GLN A 189 -5.97 -27.84 -32.85
C GLN A 189 -5.07 -27.30 -33.98
N GLU A 190 -5.53 -26.26 -34.65
CA GLU A 190 -4.78 -25.61 -35.72
C GLU A 190 -3.57 -24.84 -35.16
N VAL A 191 -2.43 -25.05 -35.80
CA VAL A 191 -1.19 -24.39 -35.45
C VAL A 191 -1.10 -23.09 -36.22
N ALA A 192 -0.72 -22.01 -35.52
CA ALA A 192 -0.60 -20.67 -36.03
C ALA A 192 0.53 -19.92 -35.26
N VAL A 193 0.72 -18.68 -35.57
CA VAL A 193 1.70 -17.81 -34.86
C VAL A 193 0.94 -16.60 -34.34
N VAL A 194 1.13 -16.35 -33.03
CA VAL A 194 0.74 -15.07 -32.42
C VAL A 194 1.90 -14.10 -32.55
N GLU A 195 1.63 -12.95 -33.08
CA GLU A 195 2.59 -11.86 -33.26
C GLU A 195 2.00 -10.55 -32.76
N GLY A 196 2.88 -9.66 -32.25
CA GLY A 196 2.50 -8.29 -31.98
C GLY A 196 2.39 -7.52 -33.29
N ASP A 197 1.43 -6.62 -33.36
CA ASP A 197 1.19 -5.75 -34.51
C ASP A 197 1.09 -4.30 -34.03
N LEU A 198 1.78 -3.39 -34.69
CA LEU A 198 1.87 -1.99 -34.28
C LEU A 198 0.52 -1.30 -34.15
N ALA A 199 -0.41 -1.60 -35.07
CA ALA A 199 -1.74 -1.01 -35.05
C ALA A 199 -2.61 -1.62 -33.94
N LEU A 200 -2.48 -2.93 -33.71
CA LEU A 200 -3.25 -3.67 -32.69
C LEU A 200 -2.71 -3.46 -31.27
N MET A 201 -1.41 -3.25 -31.11
CA MET A 201 -0.77 -2.98 -29.81
C MET A 201 -1.38 -1.75 -29.14
N GLY A 202 -1.65 -0.68 -29.91
CA GLY A 202 -2.32 0.52 -29.40
C GLY A 202 -3.75 0.28 -28.89
N GLU A 203 -4.39 -0.80 -29.34
CA GLU A 203 -5.69 -1.27 -28.88
C GLU A 203 -5.57 -2.34 -27.78
N GLY A 204 -4.35 -2.72 -27.38
CA GLY A 204 -4.09 -3.80 -26.44
C GLY A 204 -4.41 -5.19 -26.99
N LYS A 205 -4.28 -5.40 -28.32
CA LYS A 205 -4.65 -6.62 -29.03
C LYS A 205 -3.45 -7.26 -29.73
N LEU A 206 -3.63 -8.51 -30.13
CA LEU A 206 -2.66 -9.37 -30.78
C LEU A 206 -3.14 -9.77 -32.17
N LYS A 207 -2.22 -10.23 -33.00
CA LYS A 207 -2.51 -10.79 -34.31
C LYS A 207 -2.17 -12.29 -34.31
N LEU A 208 -3.10 -13.12 -34.81
CA LEU A 208 -2.88 -14.53 -35.09
C LEU A 208 -2.75 -14.72 -36.60
N SER A 209 -1.55 -15.08 -37.03
CA SER A 209 -1.17 -15.21 -38.43
C SER A 209 -0.83 -16.64 -38.79
N TYR A 210 -0.48 -16.87 -40.08
CA TYR A 210 -0.10 -18.18 -40.62
C TYR A 210 -1.19 -19.23 -40.47
N LEU A 211 -2.44 -18.79 -40.58
CA LEU A 211 -3.61 -19.67 -40.58
C LEU A 211 -3.71 -20.42 -41.90
N SER A 212 -4.19 -21.67 -41.88
CA SER A 212 -4.48 -22.39 -43.11
C SER A 212 -5.65 -21.73 -43.88
N ALA A 213 -5.66 -21.91 -45.20
CA ALA A 213 -6.73 -21.37 -46.04
C ALA A 213 -8.14 -21.92 -45.65
N ASP A 214 -8.17 -23.07 -45.01
CA ASP A 214 -9.39 -23.77 -44.58
C ASP A 214 -9.68 -23.53 -43.08
N ALA A 215 -8.94 -22.62 -42.42
CA ALA A 215 -9.09 -22.32 -41.00
C ALA A 215 -10.54 -21.93 -40.65
N GLN A 216 -11.15 -22.68 -39.72
CA GLN A 216 -12.50 -22.40 -39.21
C GLN A 216 -12.43 -21.78 -37.83
N LEU A 217 -12.05 -20.51 -37.77
CA LEU A 217 -11.98 -19.75 -36.52
C LEU A 217 -13.35 -19.12 -36.22
N LEU A 218 -13.69 -19.14 -34.94
CA LEU A 218 -14.86 -18.49 -34.39
C LEU A 218 -14.46 -17.46 -33.34
N SER A 219 -15.23 -16.37 -33.27
CA SER A 219 -15.10 -15.45 -32.14
C SER A 219 -15.34 -16.20 -30.83
N GLY A 220 -14.47 -16.01 -29.85
CA GLY A 220 -14.46 -16.75 -28.58
C GLY A 220 -13.55 -17.99 -28.55
N ASP A 221 -12.95 -18.38 -29.69
CA ASP A 221 -11.96 -19.48 -29.68
C ASP A 221 -10.75 -19.12 -28.82
N VAL A 222 -10.36 -20.02 -27.91
CA VAL A 222 -9.18 -19.86 -27.04
C VAL A 222 -7.93 -20.23 -27.83
N VAL A 223 -6.91 -19.40 -27.72
CA VAL A 223 -5.59 -19.62 -28.33
C VAL A 223 -4.57 -19.84 -27.21
N THR A 224 -3.81 -20.92 -27.32
CA THR A 224 -2.78 -21.30 -26.35
C THR A 224 -1.42 -21.41 -27.02
N THR A 225 -0.34 -21.47 -26.24
CA THR A 225 0.99 -21.80 -26.77
C THR A 225 0.99 -23.20 -27.36
N SER A 226 1.69 -23.39 -28.48
CA SER A 226 1.72 -24.68 -29.18
C SER A 226 2.65 -25.72 -28.55
N GLY A 227 3.68 -25.28 -27.80
CA GLY A 227 4.76 -26.12 -27.29
C GLY A 227 5.72 -26.67 -28.36
N LEU A 228 5.46 -26.36 -29.64
CA LEU A 228 6.27 -26.85 -30.74
C LEU A 228 7.66 -26.17 -30.75
N GLY A 229 8.69 -26.99 -30.98
CA GLY A 229 10.09 -26.53 -31.00
C GLY A 229 10.75 -26.50 -29.62
N GLY A 230 10.03 -26.75 -28.52
CA GLY A 230 10.61 -26.87 -27.18
C GLY A 230 11.10 -25.54 -26.57
N PHE A 231 10.77 -24.40 -27.18
CA PHE A 231 11.16 -23.07 -26.65
C PHE A 231 10.24 -22.57 -25.54
N TYR A 232 8.98 -23.01 -25.57
CA TYR A 232 7.95 -22.58 -24.61
C TYR A 232 7.09 -23.78 -24.21
N PRO A 233 6.60 -23.83 -22.95
CA PRO A 233 5.66 -24.87 -22.57
C PRO A 233 4.36 -24.74 -23.35
N GLY A 234 3.77 -25.86 -23.76
CA GLY A 234 2.49 -25.90 -24.45
C GLY A 234 1.32 -25.67 -23.51
N GLY A 235 0.21 -25.14 -24.06
CA GLY A 235 -1.07 -25.01 -23.36
C GLY A 235 -1.21 -23.80 -22.44
N LEU A 236 -0.28 -22.85 -22.44
CA LEU A 236 -0.48 -21.56 -21.78
C LEU A 236 -1.49 -20.73 -22.57
N VAL A 237 -2.50 -20.17 -21.91
CA VAL A 237 -3.51 -19.35 -22.57
C VAL A 237 -2.91 -18.01 -22.96
N ILE A 238 -2.97 -17.68 -24.26
CA ILE A 238 -2.50 -16.40 -24.80
C ILE A 238 -3.65 -15.40 -24.84
N GLY A 239 -4.80 -15.83 -25.33
CA GLY A 239 -5.97 -14.98 -25.49
C GLY A 239 -7.13 -15.66 -26.19
N THR A 240 -8.11 -14.85 -26.58
CA THR A 240 -9.32 -15.31 -27.29
C THR A 240 -9.48 -14.58 -28.60
N VAL A 241 -9.99 -15.27 -29.62
CA VAL A 241 -10.33 -14.70 -30.93
C VAL A 241 -11.47 -13.70 -30.76
N GLU A 242 -11.23 -12.44 -31.10
CA GLU A 242 -12.25 -11.39 -31.11
C GLU A 242 -12.92 -11.31 -32.50
N SER A 243 -12.11 -11.27 -33.57
CA SER A 243 -12.57 -11.19 -34.94
C SER A 243 -11.60 -11.84 -35.91
N VAL A 244 -12.11 -12.33 -37.02
CA VAL A 244 -11.31 -12.83 -38.15
C VAL A 244 -11.35 -11.78 -39.25
N ARG A 245 -10.20 -11.45 -39.83
CA ARG A 245 -10.04 -10.45 -40.90
C ARG A 245 -9.29 -11.04 -42.07
N THR A 246 -9.50 -10.48 -43.24
CA THR A 246 -8.72 -10.81 -44.44
C THR A 246 -7.62 -9.76 -44.61
N GLY A 247 -6.40 -10.17 -44.89
CA GLY A 247 -5.29 -9.28 -45.16
C GLY A 247 -5.53 -8.38 -46.37
N ASP A 248 -4.75 -7.33 -46.50
CA ASP A 248 -4.86 -6.34 -47.59
C ASP A 248 -4.62 -6.96 -48.98
N ASP A 249 -3.94 -8.10 -49.02
CA ASP A 249 -3.72 -8.90 -50.25
C ASP A 249 -4.96 -9.70 -50.67
N GLY A 250 -5.99 -9.78 -49.84
CA GLY A 250 -7.21 -10.54 -50.07
C GLY A 250 -7.06 -12.07 -50.08
N LEU A 251 -5.86 -12.58 -49.77
CA LEU A 251 -5.52 -14.01 -49.83
C LEU A 251 -5.30 -14.62 -48.44
N ALA A 252 -4.59 -13.92 -47.56
CA ALA A 252 -4.30 -14.40 -46.22
C ALA A 252 -5.39 -13.97 -45.22
N GLN A 253 -5.80 -14.90 -44.37
CA GLN A 253 -6.64 -14.59 -43.20
C GLN A 253 -5.79 -14.42 -41.97
N TYR A 254 -6.20 -13.53 -41.09
CA TYR A 254 -5.63 -13.39 -39.75
C TYR A 254 -6.74 -13.15 -38.75
N ALA A 255 -6.50 -13.50 -37.49
CA ALA A 255 -7.42 -13.17 -36.43
C ALA A 255 -6.85 -12.12 -35.49
N VAL A 256 -7.73 -11.28 -34.97
CA VAL A 256 -7.45 -10.34 -33.90
C VAL A 256 -7.79 -11.03 -32.58
N LEU A 257 -6.83 -11.06 -31.65
CA LEU A 257 -7.00 -11.66 -30.33
C LEU A 257 -7.08 -10.59 -29.25
N ALA A 258 -7.92 -10.81 -28.25
CA ALA A 258 -7.85 -10.16 -26.96
C ALA A 258 -6.95 -10.98 -26.05
N PRO A 259 -5.89 -10.41 -25.45
CA PRO A 259 -5.03 -11.13 -24.50
C PRO A 259 -5.84 -11.59 -23.28
N ALA A 260 -5.51 -12.77 -22.75
CA ALA A 260 -6.15 -13.29 -21.52
C ALA A 260 -5.66 -12.53 -20.29
N ALA A 261 -4.35 -12.29 -20.21
CA ALA A 261 -3.74 -11.55 -19.12
C ALA A 261 -4.10 -10.04 -19.16
N ARG A 262 -4.48 -9.47 -18.02
CA ARG A 262 -4.74 -8.03 -17.86
C ARG A 262 -3.43 -7.24 -17.71
N LEU A 263 -2.68 -7.07 -18.79
CA LEU A 263 -1.33 -6.51 -18.80
C LEU A 263 -1.18 -5.18 -18.05
N GLY A 264 -2.23 -4.36 -18.00
CA GLY A 264 -2.22 -3.05 -17.33
C GLY A 264 -2.30 -3.13 -15.79
N GLU A 265 -2.78 -4.22 -15.21
CA GLU A 265 -3.12 -4.35 -13.79
C GLU A 265 -2.15 -5.26 -13.00
N LEU A 266 -1.20 -5.92 -13.70
CA LEU A 266 -0.29 -6.89 -13.09
C LEU A 266 0.65 -6.22 -12.09
N SER A 267 0.64 -6.60 -10.84
CA SER A 267 1.62 -6.22 -9.80
C SER A 267 2.63 -7.33 -9.54
N GLU A 268 2.19 -8.58 -9.67
CA GLU A 268 3.00 -9.79 -9.52
C GLU A 268 2.74 -10.76 -10.66
N VAL A 269 3.77 -11.52 -10.99
CA VAL A 269 3.76 -12.51 -12.09
C VAL A 269 4.61 -13.71 -11.70
N PHE A 270 4.50 -14.80 -12.46
CA PHE A 270 5.29 -16.01 -12.27
C PHE A 270 6.14 -16.29 -13.50
N ILE A 271 7.44 -16.48 -13.29
CA ILE A 271 8.41 -16.84 -14.33
C ILE A 271 8.51 -18.36 -14.35
N ILE A 272 8.33 -18.99 -15.51
CA ILE A 272 8.51 -20.42 -15.74
C ILE A 272 9.97 -20.64 -16.10
N LYS A 273 10.74 -21.24 -15.17
CA LYS A 273 12.18 -21.47 -15.32
C LYS A 273 12.53 -22.81 -15.98
N ASP A 274 11.65 -23.79 -15.84
CA ASP A 274 11.87 -25.13 -16.37
C ASP A 274 10.53 -25.79 -16.66
N PHE A 275 10.51 -26.61 -17.70
CA PHE A 275 9.32 -27.34 -18.13
C PHE A 275 9.69 -28.62 -18.87
N ASP A 276 8.84 -29.65 -18.76
CA ASP A 276 8.99 -30.88 -19.51
C ASP A 276 8.59 -30.68 -20.98
N ILE A 277 9.50 -30.96 -21.90
CA ILE A 277 9.21 -30.96 -23.33
C ILE A 277 8.42 -32.24 -23.64
N VAL A 278 7.16 -32.07 -23.97
CA VAL A 278 6.32 -33.18 -24.43
C VAL A 278 6.47 -33.27 -25.94
N ASP A 279 7.14 -34.33 -26.41
CA ASP A 279 7.28 -34.67 -27.83
C ASP A 279 5.95 -35.12 -28.48
#